data_6aecab26c0c615595679b40ee1953fc5
#
_entry.id   6aecab26c0c615595679b40ee1953fc5
#
_cell.length_a   1.000
_cell.length_b   1.000
_cell.length_c   1.000
_cell.angle_alpha   90.00
_cell.angle_beta   90.00
_cell.angle_gamma   90.00
#
_symmetry.space_group_name_H-M   'P 1'
#
loop_
_entity.id
_entity.type
_entity.pdbx_description
1 polymer ?
#
loop_
_entity_poly.entity_id
_entity_poly.type
_entity_poly.pdbx_seq_one_letter_code
_entity_poly.pdbx_strand_id
1 'polypeptide(L)'
;MASAQLPVRCSPDELRDAIRAVRLRTKLPFAVNVFAPLPSGEVEPDALQVARRELARYRERLHLPDPEPASPHGWTVEDQLAVVAQEKMPALSFTFGIPPLNGLDGIALMGTATTPEEAAALEHAGVDVVVVQGSEAGGHRGSFISSFDEGLAGLVALAGC
;
A
#
# COMPACT_ATOMS: atom_id res chain seq x y z
N MET A 1 -4.35 -16.36 9.49
CA MET A 1 -3.13 -15.59 9.17
C MET A 1 -3.11 -14.35 10.03
N ALA A 2 -2.01 -14.05 10.71
CA ALA A 2 -1.83 -12.78 11.39
C ALA A 2 -1.29 -11.79 10.36
N SER A 3 -1.98 -10.67 10.15
CA SER A 3 -1.50 -9.56 9.32
C SER A 3 -0.75 -8.59 10.22
N ALA A 4 0.54 -8.42 10.02
CA ALA A 4 1.30 -7.35 10.62
C ALA A 4 1.31 -6.18 9.62
N GLN A 5 0.53 -5.15 9.91
CA GLN A 5 0.54 -3.92 9.12
C GLN A 5 1.68 -3.04 9.63
N LEU A 6 2.69 -2.88 8.80
CA LEU A 6 3.82 -1.99 9.07
C LEU A 6 3.48 -0.55 8.64
N PRO A 7 4.12 0.48 9.25
CA PRO A 7 3.87 1.86 8.85
C PRO A 7 4.16 2.07 7.36
N VAL A 8 3.37 2.91 6.70
CA VAL A 8 3.42 3.25 5.26
C VAL A 8 4.81 3.72 4.79
N ARG A 9 5.68 4.12 5.74
CA ARG A 9 7.02 4.66 5.51
C ARG A 9 8.11 3.80 6.15
N CYS A 10 7.96 2.49 6.10
CA CYS A 10 8.94 1.57 6.63
C CYS A 10 10.13 1.45 5.66
N SER A 11 11.31 1.84 6.10
CA SER A 11 12.54 1.61 5.35
C SER A 11 12.83 0.10 5.20
N PRO A 12 13.66 -0.32 4.24
CA PRO A 12 14.07 -1.72 4.10
C PRO A 12 14.62 -2.33 5.39
N ASP A 13 15.39 -1.59 6.16
CA ASP A 13 15.97 -2.08 7.42
C ASP A 13 14.89 -2.23 8.52
N GLU A 14 14.02 -1.25 8.67
CA GLU A 14 12.87 -1.35 9.58
C GLU A 14 11.94 -2.50 9.20
N LEU A 15 11.71 -2.74 7.90
CA LEU A 15 10.94 -3.87 7.42
C LEU A 15 11.59 -5.20 7.83
N ARG A 16 12.90 -5.31 7.64
CA ARG A 16 13.68 -6.50 8.02
C ARG A 16 13.59 -6.77 9.53
N ASP A 17 13.77 -5.73 10.33
CA ASP A 17 13.70 -5.85 11.79
C ASP A 17 12.30 -6.24 12.26
N ALA A 18 11.25 -5.69 11.65
CA ALA A 18 9.87 -6.05 11.95
C ALA A 18 9.55 -7.50 11.57
N ILE A 19 10.00 -7.99 10.40
CA ILE A 19 9.86 -9.39 10.01
C ILE A 19 10.51 -10.30 11.06
N ARG A 20 11.72 -9.99 11.47
CA ARG A 20 12.46 -10.76 12.48
C ARG A 20 11.76 -10.72 13.84
N ALA A 21 11.26 -9.57 14.26
CA ALA A 21 10.51 -9.43 15.50
C ALA A 21 9.21 -10.27 15.52
N VAL A 22 8.48 -10.34 14.40
CA VAL A 22 7.31 -11.22 14.25
C VAL A 22 7.72 -12.69 14.35
N ARG A 23 8.78 -13.10 13.67
CA ARG A 23 9.30 -14.49 13.71
C ARG A 23 9.71 -14.96 15.11
N LEU A 24 10.13 -14.05 15.98
CA LEU A 24 10.41 -14.37 17.39
C LEU A 24 9.15 -14.68 18.17
N ARG A 25 7.98 -14.15 17.76
CA ARG A 25 6.70 -14.28 18.48
C ARG A 25 5.80 -15.38 17.94
N THR A 26 5.97 -15.78 16.67
CA THR A 26 5.15 -16.83 16.06
C THR A 26 5.96 -17.70 15.12
N LYS A 27 5.58 -18.97 15.03
CA LYS A 27 6.06 -19.92 14.01
C LYS A 27 5.06 -20.10 12.86
N LEU A 28 3.89 -19.44 12.94
CA LEU A 28 2.91 -19.48 11.88
C LEU A 28 3.35 -18.61 10.71
N PRO A 29 3.00 -18.98 9.46
CA PRO A 29 3.27 -18.15 8.30
C PRO A 29 2.47 -16.85 8.40
N PHE A 30 3.08 -15.75 7.95
CA PHE A 30 2.45 -14.44 7.86
C PHE A 30 2.85 -13.73 6.57
N ALA A 31 2.04 -12.80 6.12
CA ALA A 31 2.32 -11.94 4.97
C ALA A 31 2.89 -10.61 5.40
N VAL A 32 3.74 -10.05 4.56
CA VAL A 32 4.10 -8.61 4.59
C VAL A 32 3.14 -7.89 3.66
N ASN A 33 2.68 -6.70 4.06
CA ASN A 33 1.94 -5.81 3.17
C ASN A 33 2.81 -4.62 2.78
N VAL A 34 2.87 -4.32 1.48
CA VAL A 34 3.53 -3.12 0.94
C VAL A 34 2.52 -2.28 0.16
N PHE A 35 2.81 -1.00 0.02
CA PHE A 35 2.05 -0.12 -0.85
C PHE A 35 2.81 0.01 -2.17
N ALA A 36 2.13 -0.35 -3.26
CA ALA A 36 2.67 -0.09 -4.59
C ALA A 36 2.73 1.43 -4.83
N PRO A 37 3.75 1.92 -5.55
CA PRO A 37 3.84 3.33 -5.83
C PRO A 37 2.68 3.75 -6.73
N LEU A 38 1.87 4.69 -6.24
CA LEU A 38 0.92 5.38 -7.11
C LEU A 38 1.71 6.30 -8.06
N PRO A 39 1.24 6.46 -9.31
CA PRO A 39 1.78 7.49 -10.17
C PRO A 39 1.70 8.83 -9.44
N SER A 40 2.84 9.44 -9.13
CA SER A 40 2.87 10.78 -8.56
C SER A 40 2.44 11.76 -9.65
N GLY A 41 1.23 12.29 -9.53
CA GLY A 41 0.83 13.46 -10.31
C GLY A 41 1.68 14.66 -9.91
N GLU A 42 2.03 15.49 -10.86
CA GLU A 42 2.61 16.80 -10.57
C GLU A 42 1.59 17.61 -9.77
N VAL A 43 1.95 18.01 -8.56
CA VAL A 43 1.11 18.90 -7.76
C VAL A 43 1.38 20.33 -8.25
N GLU A 44 0.35 20.98 -8.78
CA GLU A 44 0.44 22.38 -9.18
C GLU A 44 0.92 23.23 -7.99
N PRO A 45 1.96 24.08 -8.18
CA PRO A 45 2.52 24.90 -7.11
C PRO A 45 1.46 25.75 -6.40
N ASP A 46 0.48 26.27 -7.15
CA ASP A 46 -0.62 27.09 -6.62
C ASP A 46 -1.56 26.25 -5.73
N ALA A 47 -1.85 25.00 -6.08
CA ALA A 47 -2.67 24.11 -5.28
C ALA A 47 -2.01 23.82 -3.92
N LEU A 48 -0.70 23.65 -3.90
CA LEU A 48 0.05 23.47 -2.66
C LEU A 48 0.01 24.72 -1.77
N GLN A 49 0.11 25.93 -2.37
CA GLN A 49 0.01 27.19 -1.65
C GLN A 49 -1.39 27.39 -1.05
N VAL A 50 -2.43 27.06 -1.81
CA VAL A 50 -3.82 27.11 -1.33
C VAL A 50 -4.01 26.17 -0.15
N ALA A 51 -3.57 24.92 -0.28
CA ALA A 51 -3.67 23.91 0.79
C ALA A 51 -2.93 24.36 2.08
N ARG A 52 -1.72 24.93 1.94
CA ARG A 52 -0.95 25.47 3.07
C ARG A 52 -1.69 26.60 3.77
N ARG A 53 -2.29 27.53 3.02
CA ARG A 53 -3.06 28.64 3.55
C ARG A 53 -4.29 28.16 4.32
N GLU A 54 -5.05 27.22 3.74
CA GLU A 54 -6.24 26.66 4.38
C GLU A 54 -5.89 25.89 5.67
N LEU A 55 -4.76 25.22 5.70
CA LEU A 55 -4.30 24.48 6.87
C LEU A 55 -3.67 25.37 7.94
N ALA A 56 -3.20 26.58 7.60
CA ALA A 56 -2.48 27.48 8.53
C ALA A 56 -3.28 27.77 9.81
N ARG A 57 -4.58 28.08 9.67
CA ARG A 57 -5.48 28.34 10.81
C ARG A 57 -5.59 27.18 11.80
N TYR A 58 -5.54 25.93 11.29
CA TYR A 58 -5.60 24.75 12.15
C TYR A 58 -4.26 24.50 12.84
N ARG A 59 -3.17 24.75 12.14
CA ARG A 59 -1.80 24.61 12.68
C ARG A 59 -1.56 25.62 13.82
N GLU A 60 -1.94 26.88 13.59
CA GLU A 60 -1.87 27.92 14.60
C GLU A 60 -2.67 27.55 15.86
N ARG A 61 -3.91 27.10 15.66
CA ARG A 61 -4.79 26.67 16.76
C ARG A 61 -4.24 25.47 17.54
N LEU A 62 -3.50 24.57 16.87
CA LEU A 62 -2.91 23.38 17.45
C LEU A 62 -1.44 23.57 17.87
N HIS A 63 -0.91 24.79 17.74
CA HIS A 63 0.50 25.12 18.01
C HIS A 63 1.49 24.20 17.28
N LEU A 64 1.19 23.82 16.03
CA LEU A 64 2.05 22.96 15.22
C LEU A 64 3.08 23.82 14.45
N PRO A 65 4.34 23.38 14.34
CA PRO A 65 5.35 24.07 13.54
C PRO A 65 4.99 24.07 12.05
N ASP A 66 5.60 24.95 11.27
CA ASP A 66 5.44 24.93 9.83
C ASP A 66 5.89 23.59 9.25
N PRO A 67 5.21 23.07 8.20
CA PRO A 67 5.61 21.80 7.60
C PRO A 67 6.95 21.96 6.89
N GLU A 68 7.89 21.15 7.27
CA GLU A 68 9.10 20.97 6.46
C GLU A 68 8.72 20.36 5.09
N PRO A 69 9.42 20.74 4.01
CA PRO A 69 9.26 20.06 2.74
C PRO A 69 9.48 18.55 2.94
N ALA A 70 8.56 17.73 2.42
CA ALA A 70 8.76 16.29 2.46
C ALA A 70 10.02 15.95 1.66
N SER A 71 11.04 15.45 2.31
CA SER A 71 12.20 14.89 1.63
C SER A 71 11.80 13.57 0.99
N PRO A 72 12.21 13.30 -0.25
CA PRO A 72 12.04 11.98 -0.84
C PRO A 72 12.67 10.93 0.10
N HIS A 73 12.00 9.80 0.29
CA HIS A 73 12.61 8.69 1.00
C HIS A 73 13.81 8.22 0.16
N GLY A 74 14.93 7.92 0.81
CA GLY A 74 16.12 7.41 0.16
C GLY A 74 15.99 5.94 -0.30
N TRP A 75 14.76 5.38 -0.34
CA TRP A 75 14.46 3.99 -0.69
C TRP A 75 13.17 3.91 -1.52
N THR A 76 13.01 2.80 -2.23
CA THR A 76 11.90 2.53 -3.15
C THR A 76 11.09 1.30 -2.69
N VAL A 77 9.97 1.02 -3.37
CA VAL A 77 9.22 -0.22 -3.15
C VAL A 77 10.06 -1.44 -3.55
N GLU A 78 10.89 -1.32 -4.58
CA GLU A 78 11.80 -2.37 -5.04
C GLU A 78 12.78 -2.76 -3.93
N ASP A 79 13.26 -1.79 -3.14
CA ASP A 79 14.13 -2.06 -2.00
C ASP A 79 13.39 -2.85 -0.90
N GLN A 80 12.10 -2.55 -0.67
CA GLN A 80 11.25 -3.33 0.24
C GLN A 80 11.00 -4.75 -0.29
N LEU A 81 10.73 -4.90 -1.60
CA LEU A 81 10.54 -6.20 -2.24
C LEU A 81 11.80 -7.05 -2.18
N ALA A 82 12.97 -6.43 -2.32
CA ALA A 82 14.25 -7.13 -2.14
C ALA A 82 14.38 -7.70 -0.72
N VAL A 83 13.93 -7.00 0.32
CA VAL A 83 13.87 -7.52 1.69
C VAL A 83 12.91 -8.70 1.79
N VAL A 84 11.71 -8.60 1.19
CA VAL A 84 10.71 -9.69 1.18
C VAL A 84 11.31 -10.96 0.58
N ALA A 85 12.02 -10.84 -0.55
CA ALA A 85 12.70 -11.95 -1.21
C ALA A 85 13.86 -12.52 -0.37
N GLN A 86 14.74 -11.65 0.14
CA GLN A 86 15.90 -12.04 0.96
C GLN A 86 15.48 -12.76 2.25
N GLU A 87 14.43 -12.25 2.91
CA GLU A 87 13.86 -12.85 4.12
C GLU A 87 12.99 -14.09 3.80
N LYS A 88 12.85 -14.46 2.51
CA LYS A 88 12.06 -15.64 2.07
C LYS A 88 10.67 -15.65 2.70
N MET A 89 9.95 -14.55 2.53
CA MET A 89 8.61 -14.45 3.08
C MET A 89 7.67 -15.45 2.41
N PRO A 90 6.76 -16.10 3.15
CA PRO A 90 5.82 -17.05 2.55
C PRO A 90 4.74 -16.36 1.70
N ALA A 91 4.44 -15.08 1.99
CA ALA A 91 3.44 -14.33 1.25
C ALA A 91 3.73 -12.83 1.29
N LEU A 92 3.36 -12.15 0.21
CA LEU A 92 3.36 -10.70 0.04
C LEU A 92 1.96 -10.23 -0.31
N SER A 93 1.47 -9.23 0.40
CA SER A 93 0.24 -8.51 0.06
C SER A 93 0.60 -7.11 -0.41
N PHE A 94 -0.14 -6.56 -1.38
CA PHE A 94 0.08 -5.19 -1.83
C PHE A 94 -1.23 -4.48 -2.19
N THR A 95 -1.18 -3.15 -2.13
CA THR A 95 -2.34 -2.26 -2.35
C THR A 95 -1.89 -1.04 -3.14
N PHE A 96 -2.80 -0.38 -3.84
CA PHE A 96 -2.61 0.83 -4.67
C PHE A 96 -1.88 0.60 -6.00
N GLY A 97 -1.86 -0.60 -6.50
CA GLY A 97 -1.25 -0.92 -7.78
C GLY A 97 -0.59 -2.27 -7.78
N ILE A 98 0.14 -2.52 -8.84
CA ILE A 98 0.90 -3.76 -9.05
C ILE A 98 2.38 -3.37 -9.03
N PRO A 99 3.12 -3.71 -7.97
CA PRO A 99 4.55 -3.43 -7.91
C PRO A 99 5.31 -4.37 -8.86
N PRO A 100 6.60 -4.13 -9.14
CA PRO A 100 7.41 -5.09 -9.88
C PRO A 100 7.46 -6.44 -9.17
N LEU A 101 6.94 -7.50 -9.80
CA LEU A 101 6.84 -8.83 -9.19
C LEU A 101 8.04 -9.75 -9.50
N ASN A 102 9.02 -9.27 -10.26
CA ASN A 102 10.20 -10.03 -10.64
C ASN A 102 11.06 -10.40 -9.40
N GLY A 103 11.50 -11.64 -9.34
CA GLY A 103 12.36 -12.10 -8.24
C GLY A 103 11.61 -12.48 -6.96
N LEU A 104 10.28 -12.62 -7.02
CA LEU A 104 9.43 -13.06 -5.92
C LEU A 104 8.96 -14.51 -6.10
N ASP A 105 9.71 -15.32 -6.82
CA ASP A 105 9.38 -16.71 -7.09
C ASP A 105 9.15 -17.51 -5.80
N GLY A 106 8.04 -18.24 -5.75
CA GLY A 106 7.67 -19.06 -4.60
C GLY A 106 7.09 -18.30 -3.41
N ILE A 107 6.86 -16.99 -3.55
CA ILE A 107 6.15 -16.16 -2.57
C ILE A 107 4.70 -16.02 -3.03
N ALA A 108 3.74 -16.37 -2.18
CA ALA A 108 2.32 -16.20 -2.51
C ALA A 108 1.98 -14.71 -2.60
N LEU A 109 1.47 -14.29 -3.76
CA LEU A 109 1.17 -12.89 -4.08
C LEU A 109 -0.31 -12.60 -3.88
N MET A 110 -0.62 -11.54 -3.13
CA MET A 110 -1.99 -11.10 -2.85
C MET A 110 -2.15 -9.63 -3.22
N GLY A 111 -2.99 -9.32 -4.21
CA GLY A 111 -3.27 -7.95 -4.65
C GLY A 111 -4.65 -7.47 -4.21
N THR A 112 -4.78 -6.19 -3.85
CA THR A 112 -6.07 -5.59 -3.49
C THR A 112 -6.72 -4.95 -4.70
N ALA A 113 -8.00 -5.31 -4.96
CA ALA A 113 -8.85 -4.74 -6.00
C ALA A 113 -10.11 -4.09 -5.40
N THR A 114 -10.55 -2.99 -6.00
CA THR A 114 -11.77 -2.27 -5.64
C THR A 114 -12.82 -2.32 -6.75
N THR A 115 -12.43 -2.79 -7.95
CA THR A 115 -13.30 -2.98 -9.10
C THR A 115 -12.98 -4.30 -9.83
N PRO A 116 -13.90 -4.80 -10.68
CA PRO A 116 -13.65 -5.99 -11.51
C PRO A 116 -12.45 -5.81 -12.46
N GLU A 117 -12.25 -4.59 -13.00
CA GLU A 117 -11.14 -4.27 -13.90
C GLU A 117 -9.79 -4.37 -13.17
N GLU A 118 -9.73 -3.92 -11.93
CA GLU A 118 -8.54 -4.04 -11.09
C GLU A 118 -8.27 -5.51 -10.73
N ALA A 119 -9.32 -6.30 -10.46
CA ALA A 119 -9.19 -7.73 -10.22
C ALA A 119 -8.62 -8.46 -11.44
N ALA A 120 -9.13 -8.16 -12.64
CA ALA A 120 -8.62 -8.72 -13.89
C ALA A 120 -7.17 -8.32 -14.16
N ALA A 121 -6.79 -7.08 -13.86
CA ALA A 121 -5.39 -6.63 -14.00
C ALA A 121 -4.45 -7.39 -13.05
N LEU A 122 -4.87 -7.65 -11.82
CA LEU A 122 -4.11 -8.46 -10.86
C LEU A 122 -3.97 -9.91 -11.32
N GLU A 123 -5.05 -10.51 -11.82
CA GLU A 123 -5.01 -11.88 -12.38
C GLU A 123 -4.03 -11.97 -13.55
N HIS A 124 -4.08 -11.00 -14.48
CA HIS A 124 -3.13 -10.92 -15.60
C HIS A 124 -1.67 -10.73 -15.15
N ALA A 125 -1.44 -10.06 -14.05
CA ALA A 125 -0.12 -9.91 -13.44
C ALA A 125 0.38 -11.18 -12.75
N GLY A 126 -0.46 -12.20 -12.62
CA GLY A 126 -0.09 -13.50 -12.05
C GLY A 126 -0.11 -13.55 -10.53
N VAL A 127 -1.00 -12.78 -9.87
CA VAL A 127 -1.18 -12.91 -8.42
C VAL A 127 -1.95 -14.19 -8.08
N ASP A 128 -1.62 -14.78 -6.94
CA ASP A 128 -2.27 -16.02 -6.48
C ASP A 128 -3.63 -15.77 -5.82
N VAL A 129 -3.82 -14.57 -5.25
CA VAL A 129 -5.02 -14.21 -4.51
C VAL A 129 -5.40 -12.75 -4.80
N VAL A 130 -6.64 -12.52 -5.20
CA VAL A 130 -7.23 -11.19 -5.26
C VAL A 130 -8.00 -10.91 -3.98
N VAL A 131 -7.64 -9.84 -3.28
CA VAL A 131 -8.33 -9.34 -2.08
C VAL A 131 -9.30 -8.26 -2.51
N VAL A 132 -10.59 -8.55 -2.42
CA VAL A 132 -11.64 -7.60 -2.84
C VAL A 132 -11.96 -6.64 -1.70
N GLN A 133 -11.85 -5.34 -1.95
CA GLN A 133 -12.18 -4.29 -0.98
C GLN A 133 -13.49 -3.60 -1.37
N GLY A 134 -14.57 -3.89 -0.66
CA GLY A 134 -15.86 -3.20 -0.79
C GLY A 134 -15.81 -1.76 -0.27
N SER A 135 -16.77 -0.94 -0.67
CA SER A 135 -16.90 0.46 -0.21
C SER A 135 -17.17 0.58 1.29
N GLU A 136 -17.62 -0.49 1.92
CA GLU A 136 -17.87 -0.59 3.36
C GLU A 136 -16.59 -0.69 4.19
N ALA A 137 -15.46 -1.03 3.55
CA ALA A 137 -14.18 -1.15 4.24
C ALA A 137 -13.68 0.21 4.72
N GLY A 138 -13.24 0.26 5.97
CA GLY A 138 -12.58 1.44 6.52
C GLY A 138 -11.12 1.56 6.05
N GLY A 139 -10.50 2.70 6.36
CA GLY A 139 -9.11 2.97 6.03
C GLY A 139 -8.92 3.51 4.61
N HIS A 140 -7.75 3.26 4.04
CA HIS A 140 -7.43 3.72 2.68
C HIS A 140 -8.22 2.95 1.63
N ARG A 141 -8.70 3.65 0.61
CA ARG A 141 -9.28 3.03 -0.59
C ARG A 141 -8.17 2.56 -1.51
N GLY A 142 -8.15 1.27 -1.82
CA GLY A 142 -7.06 0.62 -2.57
C GLY A 142 -7.14 0.75 -4.10
N SER A 143 -7.98 1.65 -4.64
CA SER A 143 -8.13 1.85 -6.09
C SER A 143 -6.81 2.27 -6.76
N PHE A 144 -6.56 1.78 -7.98
CA PHE A 144 -5.34 2.10 -8.74
C PHE A 144 -5.53 2.23 -10.25
N ILE A 145 -6.65 1.74 -10.81
CA ILE A 145 -7.03 1.93 -12.22
C ILE A 145 -8.23 2.85 -12.31
N SER A 146 -9.23 2.58 -11.47
CA SER A 146 -10.51 3.26 -11.52
C SER A 146 -10.47 4.58 -10.74
N SER A 147 -11.35 5.51 -11.11
CA SER A 147 -11.58 6.72 -10.32
C SER A 147 -12.12 6.38 -8.92
N PHE A 148 -12.03 7.33 -7.99
CA PHE A 148 -12.55 7.13 -6.64
C PHE A 148 -14.03 6.73 -6.64
N ASP A 149 -14.85 7.38 -7.47
CA ASP A 149 -16.29 7.14 -7.53
C ASP A 149 -16.63 5.76 -8.10
N GLU A 150 -15.93 5.32 -9.14
CA GLU A 150 -16.10 3.98 -9.72
C GLU A 150 -15.67 2.88 -8.73
N GLY A 151 -14.67 3.16 -7.91
CA GLY A 151 -14.21 2.26 -6.86
C GLY A 151 -15.18 2.11 -5.68
N LEU A 152 -16.32 2.81 -5.62
CA LEU A 152 -17.28 2.74 -4.51
C LEU A 152 -18.31 1.59 -4.65
N ALA A 153 -17.92 0.46 -5.18
CA ALA A 153 -18.77 -0.73 -5.24
C ALA A 153 -18.80 -1.49 -3.90
N GLY A 154 -19.96 -2.00 -3.52
CA GLY A 154 -20.13 -2.82 -2.33
C GLY A 154 -19.49 -4.21 -2.48
N LEU A 155 -19.03 -4.81 -1.38
CA LEU A 155 -18.33 -6.10 -1.37
C LEU A 155 -19.16 -7.22 -2.04
N VAL A 156 -20.47 -7.27 -1.77
CA VAL A 156 -21.35 -8.31 -2.34
C VAL A 156 -21.41 -8.22 -3.87
N ALA A 157 -21.44 -7.01 -4.42
CA ALA A 157 -21.43 -6.79 -5.85
C ALA A 157 -20.11 -7.21 -6.49
N LEU A 158 -18.99 -6.89 -5.84
CA LEU A 158 -17.64 -7.23 -6.32
C LEU A 158 -17.35 -8.73 -6.25
N ALA A 159 -17.81 -9.42 -5.21
CA ALA A 159 -17.59 -10.86 -5.03
C ALA A 159 -18.47 -11.74 -5.95
N GLY A 160 -19.45 -11.16 -6.60
CA GLY A 160 -20.33 -11.85 -7.55
C GLY A 160 -19.89 -11.71 -9.02
N CYS A 161 -18.83 -10.96 -9.29
CA CYS A 161 -18.21 -10.83 -10.59
C CYS A 161 -17.04 -11.82 -10.69
#